data_0fc58dbe92ae7ac2105cb0e260a9f085
#
_entry.id   0fc58dbe92ae7ac2105cb0e260a9f085
#
_cell.length_a   1.000
_cell.length_b   1.000
_cell.length_c   1.000
_cell.angle_alpha   90.00
_cell.angle_beta   90.00
_cell.angle_gamma   90.00
#
_symmetry.space_group_name_H-M   'P 1'
#
loop_
_entity.id
_entity.type
_entity.pdbx_description
1 polymer ?
#
loop_
_entity_poly.entity_id
_entity_poly.type
_entity_poly.pdbx_seq_one_letter_code
_entity_poly.pdbx_strand_id
1 'polypeptide(L)'
;MGYIFFRINSAHVDDNYNSQYQKVEGITNILLLGTDGRENELAYRSDAMMILTIDSNHNDIKLTSLARDTYVDIPGHGKGKLNAAYFWGKEDLLFKTIEQNFEIGIDKFVQVDFNDLMNIIFVIGGVDVNIEQREIKSLNEGIPGAFDSCTYGDKGDEPQLIEGTGLHTLNGYQAIAYARMRYLDNGIYRDQRQRKIISGMFNGVKDLSMSEYPKLINSLLPYVSTNVSVSEMLNLAFTSYSFATKQELKQAEFPIIDDVHVKGGKYKNAGWVWLYDVNSIGVLHDFIYDDIMPEDNDYLKNNDNIKLNY
;
A
#
# COMPACT_ATOMS: atom_id res chain seq x y z
N MET A 1 -35.81 -9.19 0.73
CA MET A 1 -34.80 -9.34 1.79
C MET A 1 -33.66 -10.17 1.21
N GLY A 2 -32.70 -9.49 0.52
CA GLY A 2 -31.55 -10.15 -0.08
C GLY A 2 -30.42 -10.25 0.95
N TYR A 3 -30.02 -11.46 1.25
CA TYR A 3 -28.80 -11.72 2.01
C TYR A 3 -27.62 -11.25 1.14
N ILE A 4 -27.04 -10.11 1.48
CA ILE A 4 -25.73 -9.71 1.01
C ILE A 4 -24.76 -10.67 1.73
N PHE A 5 -24.28 -11.68 1.00
CA PHE A 5 -23.16 -12.50 1.44
C PHE A 5 -21.94 -11.58 1.47
N PHE A 6 -21.63 -11.04 2.63
CA PHE A 6 -20.34 -10.43 2.87
C PHE A 6 -19.27 -11.49 2.61
N ARG A 7 -18.42 -11.29 1.61
CA ARG A 7 -17.11 -11.92 1.56
C ARG A 7 -16.23 -11.31 2.67
N ILE A 8 -16.65 -11.47 3.92
CA ILE A 8 -15.67 -11.59 4.99
C ILE A 8 -15.13 -13.01 4.76
N ASN A 9 -14.27 -13.15 3.75
CA ASN A 9 -13.35 -14.25 3.73
C ASN A 9 -12.58 -14.07 5.03
N SER A 10 -12.87 -14.91 6.02
CA SER A 10 -11.97 -15.16 7.11
C SER A 10 -10.66 -15.61 6.46
N ALA A 11 -9.84 -14.65 6.04
CA ALA A 11 -8.45 -14.92 5.81
C ALA A 11 -8.00 -15.60 7.09
N HIS A 12 -7.40 -16.77 6.98
CA HIS A 12 -6.81 -17.49 8.08
C HIS A 12 -5.59 -16.70 8.58
N VAL A 13 -5.84 -15.52 9.09
CA VAL A 13 -4.94 -14.95 10.09
C VAL A 13 -5.22 -15.80 11.31
N ASP A 14 -4.21 -16.48 11.83
CA ASP A 14 -4.31 -17.19 13.10
C ASP A 14 -4.94 -16.18 14.09
N ASP A 15 -6.17 -16.46 14.55
CA ASP A 15 -6.88 -15.59 15.52
C ASP A 15 -6.05 -15.35 16.78
N ASN A 16 -4.97 -16.10 16.97
CA ASN A 16 -3.98 -15.99 18.03
C ASN A 16 -2.68 -15.31 17.56
N TYR A 17 -2.58 -14.79 16.30
CA TYR A 17 -1.38 -14.07 15.90
C TYR A 17 -1.24 -12.82 16.78
N ASN A 18 -0.31 -12.87 17.69
CA ASN A 18 0.04 -11.77 18.56
C ASN A 18 1.44 -11.33 18.18
N SER A 19 1.57 -10.10 17.67
CA SER A 19 2.88 -9.53 17.37
C SER A 19 3.80 -9.67 18.58
N GLN A 20 5.02 -10.17 18.36
CA GLN A 20 6.04 -10.20 19.42
C GLN A 20 6.63 -8.80 19.68
N TYR A 21 6.40 -7.83 18.77
CA TYR A 21 6.79 -6.45 18.94
C TYR A 21 5.69 -5.66 19.64
N GLN A 22 6.09 -4.85 20.60
CA GLN A 22 5.17 -4.12 21.46
C GLN A 22 4.36 -3.14 20.62
N LYS A 23 3.03 -3.23 20.71
CA LYS A 23 2.15 -2.20 20.15
C LYS A 23 2.38 -0.90 20.92
N VAL A 24 2.65 0.16 20.19
CA VAL A 24 2.74 1.50 20.77
C VAL A 24 1.32 2.04 20.95
N GLU A 25 0.97 2.41 22.18
CA GLU A 25 -0.35 2.99 22.46
C GLU A 25 -0.56 4.25 21.62
N GLY A 26 -1.77 4.41 21.06
CA GLY A 26 -2.10 5.53 20.17
C GLY A 26 -1.67 5.34 18.71
N ILE A 27 -0.92 4.28 18.37
CA ILE A 27 -0.50 3.99 17.00
C ILE A 27 -1.15 2.69 16.51
N THR A 28 -1.76 2.76 15.33
CA THR A 28 -2.33 1.58 14.67
C THR A 28 -1.71 1.42 13.28
N ASN A 29 -1.03 0.29 13.06
CA ASN A 29 -0.46 -0.08 11.77
C ASN A 29 -1.36 -1.07 11.05
N ILE A 30 -1.71 -0.78 9.79
CA ILE A 30 -2.54 -1.62 8.94
C ILE A 30 -1.76 -1.90 7.65
N LEU A 31 -1.54 -3.17 7.32
CA LEU A 31 -0.89 -3.55 6.07
C LEU A 31 -1.89 -3.48 4.92
N LEU A 32 -1.65 -2.59 3.97
CA LEU A 32 -2.39 -2.51 2.72
C LEU A 32 -1.71 -3.40 1.67
N LEU A 33 -2.47 -4.33 1.09
CA LEU A 33 -1.99 -5.30 0.13
C LEU A 33 -2.70 -5.15 -1.21
N GLY A 34 -1.93 -4.94 -2.27
CA GLY A 34 -2.40 -5.04 -3.64
C GLY A 34 -1.92 -6.35 -4.27
N THR A 35 -2.83 -7.19 -4.73
CA THR A 35 -2.50 -8.50 -5.30
C THR A 35 -2.93 -8.58 -6.77
N ASP A 36 -2.21 -9.37 -7.58
CA ASP A 36 -2.58 -9.70 -8.97
C ASP A 36 -3.47 -10.96 -8.97
N GLY A 37 -4.61 -10.89 -8.26
CA GLY A 37 -5.55 -12.00 -8.13
C GLY A 37 -6.15 -12.36 -9.49
N ARG A 38 -5.69 -13.47 -10.11
CA ARG A 38 -6.36 -14.10 -11.26
C ARG A 38 -7.16 -15.27 -10.75
N GLU A 39 -8.40 -15.38 -11.17
CA GLU A 39 -9.40 -16.34 -10.69
C GLU A 39 -9.01 -17.83 -10.72
N ASN A 40 -7.82 -18.24 -11.01
CA ASN A 40 -7.39 -19.64 -11.03
C ASN A 40 -5.93 -19.87 -10.59
N GLU A 41 -5.26 -18.89 -10.03
CA GLU A 41 -3.89 -19.06 -9.53
C GLU A 41 -3.91 -19.29 -8.01
N LEU A 42 -3.55 -20.50 -7.58
CA LEU A 42 -3.44 -20.86 -6.16
C LEU A 42 -2.35 -20.07 -5.40
N ALA A 43 -1.46 -19.38 -6.12
CA ALA A 43 -0.33 -18.67 -5.57
C ALA A 43 -0.04 -17.40 -6.39
N TYR A 44 -0.36 -16.24 -5.84
CA TYR A 44 -0.01 -14.93 -6.39
C TYR A 44 0.82 -14.13 -5.40
N ARG A 45 1.57 -13.16 -5.91
CA ARG A 45 2.43 -12.30 -5.10
C ARG A 45 1.71 -11.01 -4.77
N SER A 46 2.04 -10.41 -3.63
CA SER A 46 1.70 -9.03 -3.37
C SER A 46 2.59 -8.13 -4.24
N ASP A 47 1.97 -7.33 -5.10
CA ASP A 47 2.67 -6.40 -5.99
C ASP A 47 2.77 -5.00 -5.39
N ALA A 48 1.88 -4.65 -4.46
CA ALA A 48 1.93 -3.47 -3.64
C ALA A 48 1.82 -3.85 -2.15
N MET A 49 2.69 -3.32 -1.33
CA MET A 49 2.69 -3.49 0.12
C MET A 49 2.94 -2.13 0.75
N MET A 50 2.00 -1.65 1.57
CA MET A 50 2.12 -0.37 2.25
C MET A 50 1.65 -0.51 3.69
N ILE A 51 2.25 0.22 4.61
CA ILE A 51 1.77 0.35 5.99
C ILE A 51 1.03 1.67 6.09
N LEU A 52 -0.25 1.60 6.39
CA LEU A 52 -1.04 2.76 6.81
C LEU A 52 -0.94 2.86 8.32
N THR A 53 -0.34 3.93 8.82
CA THR A 53 -0.22 4.22 10.24
C THR A 53 -1.20 5.33 10.62
N ILE A 54 -2.10 5.03 11.56
CA ILE A 54 -2.95 6.02 12.22
C ILE A 54 -2.27 6.35 13.54
N ASP A 55 -1.74 7.56 13.63
CA ASP A 55 -0.96 8.06 14.76
C ASP A 55 -1.76 9.10 15.55
N SER A 56 -2.43 8.64 16.60
CA SER A 56 -3.21 9.52 17.49
C SER A 56 -2.32 10.33 18.46
N ASN A 57 -1.04 9.96 18.61
CA ASN A 57 -0.13 10.66 19.49
C ASN A 57 0.34 11.99 18.86
N HIS A 58 0.55 11.98 17.54
CA HIS A 58 0.97 13.16 16.77
C HIS A 58 -0.18 13.76 15.95
N ASN A 59 -1.36 13.11 15.94
CA ASN A 59 -2.53 13.48 15.12
C ASN A 59 -2.24 13.45 13.62
N ASP A 60 -1.59 12.39 13.17
CA ASP A 60 -1.17 12.21 11.78
C ASP A 60 -1.63 10.88 11.19
N ILE A 61 -1.71 10.86 9.85
CA ILE A 61 -1.85 9.63 9.07
C ILE A 61 -0.64 9.52 8.16
N LYS A 62 0.01 8.35 8.20
CA LYS A 62 1.26 8.09 7.50
C LYS A 62 1.11 6.90 6.57
N LEU A 63 1.76 6.94 5.43
CA LEU A 63 1.78 5.85 4.44
C LEU A 63 3.21 5.48 4.10
N THR A 64 3.62 4.28 4.45
CA THR A 64 4.96 3.75 4.15
C THR A 64 4.87 2.68 3.08
N SER A 65 5.46 2.89 1.90
CA SER A 65 5.61 1.82 0.90
C SER A 65 6.74 0.89 1.28
N LEU A 66 6.49 -0.42 1.24
CA LEU A 66 7.52 -1.45 1.34
C LEU A 66 7.84 -1.99 -0.05
N ALA A 67 9.07 -1.77 -0.51
CA ALA A 67 9.47 -2.23 -1.83
C ALA A 67 9.44 -3.77 -1.90
N ARG A 68 8.67 -4.33 -2.84
CA ARG A 68 8.42 -5.78 -2.95
C ARG A 68 9.67 -6.61 -3.17
N ASP A 69 10.70 -6.02 -3.78
CA ASP A 69 11.97 -6.67 -4.09
C ASP A 69 13.02 -6.48 -2.97
N THR A 70 12.63 -5.95 -1.79
CA THR A 70 13.50 -5.85 -0.61
C THR A 70 13.97 -7.23 -0.20
N TYR A 71 15.29 -7.39 -0.01
CA TYR A 71 15.90 -8.66 0.38
C TYR A 71 15.78 -8.84 1.88
N VAL A 72 15.08 -9.87 2.31
CA VAL A 72 14.71 -10.11 3.72
C VAL A 72 14.92 -11.56 4.10
N ASP A 73 14.99 -11.85 5.38
CA ASP A 73 14.93 -13.22 5.92
C ASP A 73 13.47 -13.62 6.15
N ILE A 74 13.03 -14.66 5.45
CA ILE A 74 11.64 -15.14 5.50
C ILE A 74 11.58 -16.37 6.41
N PRO A 75 10.86 -16.33 7.54
CA PRO A 75 10.78 -17.42 8.50
C PRO A 75 10.47 -18.76 7.85
N GLY A 76 11.35 -19.75 8.06
CA GLY A 76 11.21 -21.10 7.51
C GLY A 76 11.59 -21.25 6.03
N HIS A 77 11.90 -20.17 5.30
CA HIS A 77 12.20 -20.17 3.87
C HIS A 77 13.57 -19.56 3.51
N GLY A 78 14.26 -18.98 4.51
CA GLY A 78 15.54 -18.32 4.31
C GLY A 78 15.41 -16.97 3.59
N LYS A 79 16.52 -16.44 3.09
CA LYS A 79 16.55 -15.08 2.51
C LYS A 79 15.98 -15.04 1.09
N GLY A 80 15.12 -14.05 0.84
CA GLY A 80 14.43 -13.84 -0.43
C GLY A 80 13.85 -12.45 -0.58
N LYS A 81 13.02 -12.24 -1.60
CA LYS A 81 12.27 -11.00 -1.79
C LYS A 81 11.09 -10.93 -0.81
N LEU A 82 10.80 -9.77 -0.28
CA LEU A 82 9.70 -9.56 0.66
C LEU A 82 8.35 -10.11 0.14
N ASN A 83 8.04 -9.88 -1.13
CA ASN A 83 6.80 -10.36 -1.73
C ASN A 83 6.70 -11.89 -1.86
N ALA A 84 7.80 -12.61 -1.71
CA ALA A 84 7.78 -14.08 -1.70
C ALA A 84 7.19 -14.62 -0.39
N ALA A 85 7.25 -13.88 0.70
CA ALA A 85 6.61 -14.26 1.96
C ALA A 85 5.09 -14.42 1.76
N TYR A 86 4.45 -13.48 1.07
CA TYR A 86 3.03 -13.58 0.75
C TYR A 86 2.71 -14.80 -0.15
N PHE A 87 3.57 -15.08 -1.13
CA PHE A 87 3.41 -16.24 -2.00
C PHE A 87 3.46 -17.57 -1.24
N TRP A 88 4.33 -17.71 -0.24
CA TRP A 88 4.53 -18.96 0.50
C TRP A 88 3.59 -19.15 1.67
N GLY A 89 3.13 -18.09 2.32
CA GLY A 89 2.34 -18.20 3.55
C GLY A 89 1.33 -17.08 3.78
N LYS A 90 0.92 -16.39 2.70
CA LYS A 90 -0.09 -15.32 2.72
C LYS A 90 0.24 -14.25 3.76
N GLU A 91 -0.80 -13.67 4.36
CA GLU A 91 -0.72 -12.57 5.32
C GLU A 91 0.11 -12.95 6.54
N ASP A 92 -0.07 -14.16 7.08
CA ASP A 92 0.61 -14.62 8.30
C ASP A 92 2.12 -14.65 8.17
N LEU A 93 2.63 -15.22 7.05
CA LEU A 93 4.07 -15.27 6.84
C LEU A 93 4.63 -13.89 6.49
N LEU A 94 3.83 -13.07 5.79
CA LEU A 94 4.23 -11.70 5.48
C LEU A 94 4.33 -10.85 6.74
N PHE A 95 3.38 -10.93 7.67
CA PHE A 95 3.45 -10.26 8.98
C PHE A 95 4.72 -10.66 9.74
N LYS A 96 4.93 -11.97 9.91
CA LYS A 96 6.14 -12.50 10.58
C LYS A 96 7.42 -12.01 9.91
N THR A 97 7.42 -11.92 8.58
CA THR A 97 8.58 -11.45 7.82
C THR A 97 8.84 -9.95 8.04
N ILE A 98 7.79 -9.13 8.01
CA ILE A 98 7.89 -7.68 8.29
C ILE A 98 8.35 -7.46 9.72
N GLU A 99 7.75 -8.13 10.69
CA GLU A 99 8.14 -8.03 12.09
C GLU A 99 9.59 -8.44 12.33
N GLN A 100 10.00 -9.59 11.79
CA GLN A 100 11.36 -10.11 12.00
C GLN A 100 12.43 -9.20 11.40
N ASN A 101 12.16 -8.57 10.24
CA ASN A 101 13.17 -7.79 9.54
C ASN A 101 13.11 -6.29 9.83
N PHE A 102 11.94 -5.76 10.17
CA PHE A 102 11.74 -4.31 10.33
C PHE A 102 11.29 -3.92 11.74
N GLU A 103 11.04 -4.89 12.62
CA GLU A 103 10.65 -4.68 14.02
C GLU A 103 9.39 -3.82 14.20
N ILE A 104 8.43 -3.96 13.27
CA ILE A 104 7.15 -3.25 13.28
C ILE A 104 6.04 -4.23 13.59
N GLY A 105 5.27 -3.98 14.66
CA GLY A 105 4.09 -4.77 14.99
C GLY A 105 2.94 -4.48 14.04
N ILE A 106 2.49 -5.50 13.30
CA ILE A 106 1.36 -5.44 12.37
C ILE A 106 0.50 -6.68 12.58
N ASP A 107 -0.78 -6.49 12.88
CA ASP A 107 -1.77 -7.57 13.04
C ASP A 107 -3.05 -7.31 12.23
N LYS A 108 -3.09 -6.23 11.49
CA LYS A 108 -4.23 -5.82 10.67
C LYS A 108 -3.84 -5.69 9.21
N PHE A 109 -4.74 -6.08 8.32
CA PHE A 109 -4.53 -5.87 6.88
C PHE A 109 -5.83 -5.47 6.17
N VAL A 110 -5.66 -4.84 5.03
CA VAL A 110 -6.67 -4.63 4.00
C VAL A 110 -6.06 -5.06 2.67
N GLN A 111 -6.68 -6.02 2.01
CA GLN A 111 -6.24 -6.54 0.73
C GLN A 111 -7.27 -6.26 -0.34
N VAL A 112 -6.78 -5.88 -1.51
CA VAL A 112 -7.56 -5.69 -2.73
C VAL A 112 -6.84 -6.32 -3.93
N ASP A 113 -7.61 -6.81 -4.89
CA ASP A 113 -7.06 -7.08 -6.22
C ASP A 113 -7.27 -5.88 -7.16
N PHE A 114 -6.82 -6.00 -8.41
CA PHE A 114 -6.94 -4.90 -9.36
C PHE A 114 -8.39 -4.56 -9.73
N ASN A 115 -9.27 -5.55 -9.82
CA ASN A 115 -10.68 -5.30 -10.12
C ASN A 115 -11.40 -4.65 -8.94
N ASP A 116 -11.11 -5.13 -7.74
CA ASP A 116 -11.63 -4.56 -6.51
C ASP A 116 -11.19 -3.11 -6.35
N LEU A 117 -9.90 -2.82 -6.60
CA LEU A 117 -9.40 -1.44 -6.54
C LEU A 117 -10.05 -0.53 -7.60
N MET A 118 -10.28 -1.03 -8.83
CA MET A 118 -11.07 -0.30 -9.82
C MET A 118 -12.47 0.05 -9.32
N ASN A 119 -13.15 -0.94 -8.74
CA ASN A 119 -14.51 -0.77 -8.22
C ASN A 119 -14.54 0.22 -7.05
N ILE A 120 -13.58 0.13 -6.13
CA ILE A 120 -13.41 1.10 -5.02
C ILE A 120 -13.27 2.52 -5.56
N ILE A 121 -12.40 2.73 -6.55
CA ILE A 121 -12.17 4.04 -7.15
C ILE A 121 -13.44 4.58 -7.83
N PHE A 122 -14.21 3.74 -8.51
CA PHE A 122 -15.51 4.16 -9.05
C PHE A 122 -16.50 4.54 -7.94
N VAL A 123 -16.55 3.79 -6.84
CA VAL A 123 -17.45 4.07 -5.69
C VAL A 123 -17.14 5.41 -5.03
N ILE A 124 -15.86 5.79 -4.91
CA ILE A 124 -15.46 7.07 -4.32
C ILE A 124 -15.49 8.24 -5.31
N GLY A 125 -15.84 7.99 -6.58
CA GLY A 125 -15.98 9.05 -7.61
C GLY A 125 -14.70 9.39 -8.37
N GLY A 126 -13.64 8.57 -8.25
CA GLY A 126 -12.36 8.77 -8.92
C GLY A 126 -11.24 9.19 -7.97
N VAL A 127 -10.02 9.34 -8.51
CA VAL A 127 -8.85 9.79 -7.77
C VAL A 127 -8.11 10.90 -8.53
N ASP A 128 -7.79 11.97 -7.84
CA ASP A 128 -7.04 13.08 -8.41
C ASP A 128 -5.55 12.77 -8.46
N VAL A 129 -4.99 12.83 -9.68
CA VAL A 129 -3.57 12.57 -9.94
C VAL A 129 -3.03 13.62 -10.90
N ASN A 130 -1.87 14.19 -10.57
CA ASN A 130 -1.16 15.09 -11.47
C ASN A 130 -0.34 14.27 -12.48
N ILE A 131 -0.74 14.31 -13.76
CA ILE A 131 -0.14 13.54 -14.85
C ILE A 131 0.95 14.35 -15.54
N GLU A 132 2.15 13.75 -15.65
CA GLU A 132 3.29 14.36 -16.33
C GLU A 132 3.28 14.05 -17.83
N GLN A 133 3.90 14.94 -18.64
CA GLN A 133 3.99 14.76 -20.11
C GLN A 133 4.57 13.39 -20.52
N ARG A 134 5.58 12.92 -19.80
CA ARG A 134 6.21 11.61 -20.06
C ARG A 134 5.29 10.41 -19.81
N GLU A 135 4.26 10.59 -18.98
CA GLU A 135 3.35 9.50 -18.54
C GLU A 135 2.21 9.27 -19.52
N ILE A 136 1.75 10.31 -20.25
CA ILE A 136 0.54 10.28 -21.09
C ILE A 136 0.54 9.12 -22.07
N LYS A 137 1.63 8.93 -22.82
CA LYS A 137 1.71 7.88 -23.84
C LYS A 137 1.54 6.49 -23.22
N SER A 138 2.32 6.17 -22.19
CA SER A 138 2.30 4.87 -21.55
C SER A 138 1.00 4.62 -20.79
N LEU A 139 0.41 5.66 -20.20
CA LEU A 139 -0.89 5.60 -19.56
C LEU A 139 -1.97 5.24 -20.59
N ASN A 140 -2.05 5.97 -21.68
CA ASN A 140 -3.04 5.75 -22.74
C ASN A 140 -2.87 4.39 -23.45
N GLU A 141 -1.67 3.86 -23.55
CA GLU A 141 -1.43 2.49 -24.02
C GLU A 141 -1.97 1.42 -23.05
N GLY A 142 -1.99 1.71 -21.75
CA GLY A 142 -2.48 0.79 -20.71
C GLY A 142 -3.99 0.83 -20.48
N ILE A 143 -4.64 1.97 -20.76
CA ILE A 143 -6.08 2.18 -20.46
C ILE A 143 -6.99 1.16 -21.15
N PRO A 144 -6.87 0.82 -22.45
CA PRO A 144 -7.77 -0.14 -23.10
C PRO A 144 -7.74 -1.50 -22.41
N GLY A 145 -6.57 -2.04 -22.06
CA GLY A 145 -6.46 -3.32 -21.38
C GLY A 145 -7.04 -3.31 -19.95
N ALA A 146 -6.92 -2.19 -19.25
CA ALA A 146 -7.55 -2.01 -17.94
C ALA A 146 -9.09 -1.90 -18.06
N PHE A 147 -9.56 -1.20 -19.09
CA PHE A 147 -10.99 -1.09 -19.39
C PHE A 147 -11.62 -2.46 -19.71
N ASP A 148 -10.96 -3.27 -20.54
CA ASP A 148 -11.44 -4.62 -20.91
C ASP A 148 -11.56 -5.53 -19.68
N SER A 149 -10.64 -5.41 -18.72
CA SER A 149 -10.65 -6.19 -17.47
C SER A 149 -11.58 -5.64 -16.39
N CYS A 150 -12.09 -4.42 -16.55
CA CYS A 150 -12.95 -3.77 -15.56
C CYS A 150 -14.34 -4.40 -15.52
N THR A 151 -14.77 -4.84 -14.32
CA THR A 151 -16.08 -5.45 -14.08
C THR A 151 -17.14 -4.48 -13.54
N TYR A 152 -16.79 -3.21 -13.33
CA TYR A 152 -17.73 -2.21 -12.84
C TYR A 152 -18.86 -1.95 -13.85
N GLY A 153 -20.11 -2.03 -13.39
CA GLY A 153 -21.27 -2.00 -14.25
C GLY A 153 -21.51 -0.70 -15.02
N ASP A 154 -20.99 0.42 -14.53
CA ASP A 154 -21.15 1.76 -15.14
C ASP A 154 -19.80 2.34 -15.55
N LYS A 155 -18.99 1.56 -16.25
CA LYS A 155 -17.67 1.99 -16.75
C LYS A 155 -17.73 2.76 -18.07
N GLY A 156 -18.90 2.84 -18.70
CA GLY A 156 -19.10 3.37 -20.05
C GLY A 156 -18.90 2.34 -21.16
N ASP A 157 -19.16 2.74 -22.40
CA ASP A 157 -19.11 1.84 -23.59
C ASP A 157 -17.69 1.77 -24.20
N GLU A 158 -16.88 2.82 -24.03
CA GLU A 158 -15.54 2.92 -24.59
C GLU A 158 -14.52 3.47 -23.58
N PRO A 159 -13.23 3.09 -23.67
CA PRO A 159 -12.19 3.60 -22.78
C PRO A 159 -11.92 5.09 -23.04
N GLN A 160 -11.94 5.88 -21.98
CA GLN A 160 -11.61 7.31 -22.04
C GLN A 160 -10.10 7.51 -21.84
N LEU A 161 -9.43 8.04 -22.85
CA LEU A 161 -8.00 8.36 -22.81
C LEU A 161 -7.77 9.69 -22.08
N ILE A 162 -6.55 9.88 -21.57
CA ILE A 162 -6.12 11.12 -20.91
C ILE A 162 -5.60 12.10 -21.94
N GLU A 163 -6.14 13.31 -21.94
CA GLU A 163 -5.72 14.41 -22.79
C GLU A 163 -4.98 15.48 -21.98
N GLY A 164 -3.72 15.75 -22.36
CA GLY A 164 -2.91 16.78 -21.71
C GLY A 164 -2.32 16.38 -20.35
N THR A 165 -1.56 17.30 -19.80
CA THR A 165 -0.88 17.20 -18.50
C THR A 165 -1.64 17.92 -17.40
N GLY A 166 -1.25 17.70 -16.16
CA GLY A 166 -1.83 18.38 -15.01
C GLY A 166 -2.75 17.49 -14.18
N LEU A 167 -3.60 18.10 -13.37
CA LEU A 167 -4.50 17.40 -12.48
C LEU A 167 -5.65 16.77 -13.26
N HIS A 168 -5.79 15.45 -13.13
CA HIS A 168 -6.89 14.67 -13.70
C HIS A 168 -7.55 13.84 -12.62
N THR A 169 -8.89 13.79 -12.61
CA THR A 169 -9.64 12.82 -11.81
C THR A 169 -9.73 11.51 -12.59
N LEU A 170 -8.88 10.56 -12.24
CA LEU A 170 -8.85 9.24 -12.88
C LEU A 170 -9.98 8.37 -12.36
N ASN A 171 -10.71 7.73 -13.26
CA ASN A 171 -11.66 6.68 -12.89
C ASN A 171 -10.93 5.35 -12.59
N GLY A 172 -11.68 4.29 -12.22
CA GLY A 172 -11.09 3.04 -11.77
C GLY A 172 -10.10 2.42 -12.75
N TYR A 173 -10.46 2.26 -14.03
CA TYR A 173 -9.56 1.64 -15.02
C TYR A 173 -8.38 2.56 -15.41
N GLN A 174 -8.57 3.87 -15.43
CA GLN A 174 -7.48 4.82 -15.68
C GLN A 174 -6.46 4.79 -14.53
N ALA A 175 -6.94 4.75 -13.29
CA ALA A 175 -6.08 4.68 -12.11
C ALA A 175 -5.27 3.37 -12.06
N ILE A 176 -5.87 2.23 -12.42
CA ILE A 176 -5.14 0.97 -12.52
C ILE A 176 -4.13 0.98 -13.66
N ALA A 177 -4.49 1.53 -14.82
CA ALA A 177 -3.53 1.71 -15.92
C ALA A 177 -2.32 2.54 -15.46
N TYR A 178 -2.56 3.64 -14.72
CA TYR A 178 -1.53 4.50 -14.14
C TYR A 178 -0.63 3.75 -13.15
N ALA A 179 -1.21 3.05 -12.19
CA ALA A 179 -0.47 2.30 -11.17
C ALA A 179 0.37 1.14 -11.76
N ARG A 180 -0.02 0.60 -12.92
CA ARG A 180 0.62 -0.55 -13.58
C ARG A 180 1.63 -0.19 -14.66
N MET A 181 1.85 1.09 -14.98
CA MET A 181 2.85 1.50 -15.98
C MET A 181 4.23 0.91 -15.66
N ARG A 182 4.84 0.22 -16.63
CA ARG A 182 6.12 -0.50 -16.45
C ARG A 182 7.24 -0.03 -17.38
N TYR A 183 6.89 0.63 -18.48
CA TYR A 183 7.82 0.87 -19.58
C TYR A 183 8.56 2.21 -19.52
N LEU A 184 8.21 3.08 -18.58
CA LEU A 184 8.82 4.40 -18.46
C LEU A 184 10.05 4.42 -17.56
N ASP A 185 10.13 3.48 -16.59
CA ASP A 185 11.05 3.62 -15.49
C ASP A 185 11.15 2.33 -14.65
N ASN A 186 11.97 2.36 -13.60
CA ASN A 186 12.20 1.22 -12.70
C ASN A 186 11.05 1.02 -11.66
N GLY A 187 11.20 0.00 -10.80
CA GLY A 187 10.19 -0.36 -9.79
C GLY A 187 9.84 0.76 -8.80
N ILE A 188 10.77 1.68 -8.53
CA ILE A 188 10.60 2.81 -7.61
C ILE A 188 9.46 3.73 -8.07
N TYR A 189 9.49 4.15 -9.33
CA TYR A 189 8.45 5.02 -9.88
C TYR A 189 7.07 4.36 -9.93
N ARG A 190 7.03 3.02 -10.04
CA ARG A 190 5.77 2.29 -9.93
C ARG A 190 5.23 2.38 -8.51
N ASP A 191 6.07 2.18 -7.49
CA ASP A 191 5.67 2.25 -6.08
C ASP A 191 5.23 3.70 -5.73
N GLN A 192 5.89 4.71 -6.29
CA GLN A 192 5.45 6.12 -6.19
C GLN A 192 4.07 6.37 -6.82
N ARG A 193 3.80 5.80 -8.01
CA ARG A 193 2.48 5.92 -8.65
C ARG A 193 1.38 5.24 -7.82
N GLN A 194 1.67 4.08 -7.24
CA GLN A 194 0.74 3.40 -6.33
C GLN A 194 0.46 4.25 -5.09
N ARG A 195 1.48 4.88 -4.48
CA ARG A 195 1.27 5.84 -3.37
C ARG A 195 0.40 7.02 -3.80
N LYS A 196 0.62 7.60 -5.00
CA LYS A 196 -0.21 8.68 -5.53
C LYS A 196 -1.69 8.28 -5.63
N ILE A 197 -2.00 7.05 -6.06
CA ILE A 197 -3.38 6.54 -6.09
C ILE A 197 -3.96 6.47 -4.68
N ILE A 198 -3.27 5.85 -3.72
CA ILE A 198 -3.76 5.76 -2.33
C ILE A 198 -3.93 7.15 -1.70
N SER A 199 -2.98 8.05 -1.95
CA SER A 199 -3.08 9.44 -1.49
C SER A 199 -4.26 10.19 -2.12
N GLY A 200 -4.50 9.98 -3.41
CA GLY A 200 -5.67 10.53 -4.10
C GLY A 200 -6.99 9.98 -3.56
N MET A 201 -7.05 8.68 -3.24
CA MET A 201 -8.22 8.07 -2.58
C MET A 201 -8.45 8.70 -1.20
N PHE A 202 -7.40 8.85 -0.40
CA PHE A 202 -7.49 9.51 0.91
C PHE A 202 -8.02 10.94 0.77
N ASN A 203 -7.47 11.73 -0.14
CA ASN A 203 -7.91 13.10 -0.39
C ASN A 203 -9.36 13.16 -0.90
N GLY A 204 -9.81 12.18 -1.67
CA GLY A 204 -11.19 12.10 -2.15
C GLY A 204 -12.23 11.86 -1.06
N VAL A 205 -11.83 11.29 0.08
CA VAL A 205 -12.76 10.91 1.16
C VAL A 205 -12.56 11.71 2.46
N LYS A 206 -11.43 12.39 2.65
CA LYS A 206 -11.12 13.08 3.91
C LYS A 206 -12.09 14.20 4.28
N ASP A 207 -12.72 14.81 3.28
CA ASP A 207 -13.65 15.94 3.47
C ASP A 207 -15.12 15.50 3.65
N LEU A 208 -15.39 14.19 3.62
CA LEU A 208 -16.70 13.65 3.93
C LEU A 208 -17.07 13.96 5.39
N SER A 209 -18.36 14.21 5.65
CA SER A 209 -18.84 14.36 7.02
C SER A 209 -18.78 13.04 7.78
N MET A 210 -18.64 13.09 9.10
CA MET A 210 -18.66 11.89 9.97
C MET A 210 -19.85 10.97 9.70
N SER A 211 -21.01 11.52 9.35
CA SER A 211 -22.23 10.76 9.08
C SER A 211 -22.19 9.98 7.75
N GLU A 212 -21.27 10.29 6.85
CA GLU A 212 -21.12 9.64 5.55
C GLU A 212 -20.19 8.42 5.61
N TYR A 213 -19.25 8.38 6.56
CA TYR A 213 -18.29 7.24 6.69
C TYR A 213 -18.97 5.86 6.82
N PRO A 214 -20.06 5.68 7.62
CA PRO A 214 -20.71 4.36 7.67
C PRO A 214 -21.25 3.91 6.31
N LYS A 215 -21.79 4.82 5.51
CA LYS A 215 -22.27 4.51 4.16
C LYS A 215 -21.11 4.18 3.23
N LEU A 216 -20.01 4.95 3.27
CA LEU A 216 -18.82 4.70 2.49
C LEU A 216 -18.23 3.33 2.83
N ILE A 217 -17.97 3.03 4.10
CA ILE A 217 -17.41 1.76 4.54
C ILE A 217 -18.28 0.60 4.03
N ASN A 218 -19.60 0.66 4.22
CA ASN A 218 -20.50 -0.38 3.73
C ASN A 218 -20.45 -0.55 2.20
N SER A 219 -20.21 0.52 1.44
CA SER A 219 -20.07 0.45 -0.02
C SER A 219 -18.77 -0.20 -0.46
N LEU A 220 -17.71 -0.10 0.35
CA LEU A 220 -16.37 -0.62 0.05
C LEU A 220 -16.18 -2.06 0.50
N LEU A 221 -16.92 -2.52 1.52
CA LEU A 221 -16.78 -3.88 2.07
C LEU A 221 -16.83 -5.01 1.04
N PRO A 222 -17.66 -4.97 -0.03
CA PRO A 222 -17.68 -6.03 -1.03
C PRO A 222 -16.36 -6.20 -1.80
N TYR A 223 -15.50 -5.18 -1.79
CA TYR A 223 -14.28 -5.08 -2.58
C TYR A 223 -13.00 -5.22 -1.75
N VAL A 224 -13.09 -5.58 -0.47
CA VAL A 224 -11.93 -5.74 0.39
C VAL A 224 -11.92 -7.09 1.09
N SER A 225 -10.72 -7.67 1.24
CA SER A 225 -10.48 -8.78 2.16
C SER A 225 -9.70 -8.23 3.35
N THR A 226 -10.17 -8.47 4.57
CA THR A 226 -9.57 -7.87 5.76
C THR A 226 -9.92 -8.64 7.03
N ASN A 227 -9.08 -8.54 8.06
CA ASN A 227 -9.36 -8.96 9.42
C ASN A 227 -9.83 -7.80 10.32
N VAL A 228 -9.95 -6.58 9.76
CA VAL A 228 -10.48 -5.42 10.52
C VAL A 228 -11.99 -5.48 10.53
N SER A 229 -12.60 -5.52 11.70
CA SER A 229 -14.06 -5.50 11.83
C SER A 229 -14.64 -4.13 11.43
N VAL A 230 -15.93 -4.11 11.02
CA VAL A 230 -16.63 -2.85 10.67
C VAL A 230 -16.63 -1.87 11.83
N SER A 231 -16.76 -2.35 13.06
CA SER A 231 -16.71 -1.51 14.27
C SER A 231 -15.33 -0.88 14.47
N GLU A 232 -14.26 -1.62 14.20
CA GLU A 232 -12.90 -1.08 14.26
C GLU A 232 -12.64 -0.07 13.13
N MET A 233 -13.10 -0.35 11.90
CA MET A 233 -13.00 0.61 10.79
C MET A 233 -13.68 1.94 11.13
N LEU A 234 -14.89 1.88 11.71
CA LEU A 234 -15.61 3.07 12.14
C LEU A 234 -14.88 3.80 13.27
N ASN A 235 -14.37 3.06 14.27
CA ASN A 235 -13.57 3.66 15.34
C ASN A 235 -12.33 4.37 14.81
N LEU A 236 -11.57 3.73 13.93
CA LEU A 236 -10.38 4.33 13.31
C LEU A 236 -10.74 5.56 12.49
N ALA A 237 -11.82 5.49 11.68
CA ALA A 237 -12.30 6.64 10.91
C ALA A 237 -12.73 7.81 11.82
N PHE A 238 -13.44 7.55 12.90
CA PHE A 238 -13.87 8.61 13.83
C PHE A 238 -12.70 9.17 14.65
N THR A 239 -11.78 8.32 15.08
CA THR A 239 -10.58 8.78 15.80
C THR A 239 -9.71 9.68 14.92
N SER A 240 -9.50 9.29 13.67
CA SER A 240 -8.66 10.03 12.74
C SER A 240 -9.33 11.24 12.10
N TYR A 241 -10.66 11.34 12.14
CA TYR A 241 -11.42 12.40 11.47
C TYR A 241 -10.93 13.81 11.78
N SER A 242 -10.64 14.10 13.05
CA SER A 242 -10.28 15.45 13.49
C SER A 242 -8.93 15.93 12.94
N PHE A 243 -8.03 15.02 12.63
CA PHE A 243 -6.71 15.36 12.07
C PHE A 243 -6.61 15.01 10.58
N ALA A 244 -7.29 13.97 10.09
CA ALA A 244 -7.34 13.62 8.67
C ALA A 244 -7.84 14.76 7.77
N THR A 245 -8.80 15.57 8.24
CA THR A 245 -9.34 16.71 7.51
C THR A 245 -8.41 17.94 7.50
N LYS A 246 -7.40 17.98 8.35
CA LYS A 246 -6.54 19.15 8.54
C LYS A 246 -5.15 18.98 7.99
N GLN A 247 -4.72 17.73 7.78
CA GLN A 247 -3.35 17.42 7.41
C GLN A 247 -3.29 16.65 6.08
N GLU A 248 -2.16 16.76 5.42
CA GLU A 248 -1.85 15.92 4.28
C GLU A 248 -1.32 14.56 4.75
N LEU A 249 -1.56 13.53 3.96
CA LEU A 249 -1.02 12.20 4.20
C LEU A 249 0.51 12.23 4.11
N LYS A 250 1.20 12.01 5.24
CA LYS A 250 2.66 11.89 5.26
C LYS A 250 3.08 10.59 4.56
N GLN A 251 4.16 10.64 3.79
CA GLN A 251 4.57 9.50 2.97
C GLN A 251 6.06 9.21 3.10
N ALA A 252 6.37 7.91 3.18
CA ALA A 252 7.74 7.40 3.14
C ALA A 252 7.84 6.13 2.30
N GLU A 253 9.05 5.68 2.01
CA GLU A 253 9.32 4.38 1.40
C GLU A 253 10.43 3.66 2.14
N PHE A 254 10.35 2.33 2.17
CA PHE A 254 11.41 1.48 2.71
C PHE A 254 11.71 0.33 1.73
N PRO A 255 12.99 0.05 1.40
CA PRO A 255 14.20 0.76 1.86
C PRO A 255 14.19 2.22 1.42
N ILE A 256 14.91 3.07 2.16
CA ILE A 256 15.17 4.44 1.73
C ILE A 256 16.01 4.41 0.46
N ILE A 257 15.41 4.85 -0.65
CA ILE A 257 16.04 4.77 -1.96
C ILE A 257 16.95 5.97 -2.19
N ASP A 258 18.20 5.79 -1.83
CA ASP A 258 19.30 6.72 -2.12
C ASP A 258 20.52 5.98 -2.63
N ASP A 259 21.60 6.70 -2.94
CA ASP A 259 22.85 6.11 -3.45
C ASP A 259 23.73 5.50 -2.35
N VAL A 260 23.36 5.64 -1.08
CA VAL A 260 24.20 5.33 0.08
C VAL A 260 23.65 4.17 0.89
N HIS A 261 22.37 4.26 1.34
CA HIS A 261 21.76 3.31 2.28
C HIS A 261 21.09 2.10 1.61
N VAL A 262 21.04 2.09 0.27
CA VAL A 262 20.44 0.98 -0.49
C VAL A 262 21.31 0.61 -1.68
N LYS A 263 21.31 -0.68 -2.04
CA LYS A 263 21.97 -1.19 -3.25
C LYS A 263 21.04 -2.09 -4.04
N GLY A 264 20.64 -1.63 -5.21
CA GLY A 264 19.87 -2.43 -6.17
C GLY A 264 20.77 -3.31 -7.05
N GLY A 265 20.37 -4.55 -7.27
CA GLY A 265 21.13 -5.44 -8.16
C GLY A 265 20.76 -6.91 -8.08
N LYS A 266 21.37 -7.72 -8.98
CA LYS A 266 21.23 -9.17 -8.91
C LYS A 266 22.05 -9.70 -7.75
N TYR A 267 21.43 -10.49 -6.88
CA TYR A 267 22.08 -11.04 -5.72
C TYR A 267 21.73 -12.52 -5.53
N LYS A 268 22.74 -13.38 -5.53
CA LYS A 268 22.63 -14.84 -5.39
C LYS A 268 21.50 -15.40 -6.27
N ASN A 269 20.68 -16.28 -5.72
CA ASN A 269 19.56 -16.92 -6.41
C ASN A 269 18.24 -16.13 -6.33
N ALA A 270 18.22 -14.99 -5.63
CA ALA A 270 17.03 -14.15 -5.47
C ALA A 270 16.71 -13.28 -6.71
N GLY A 271 17.66 -13.24 -7.69
CA GLY A 271 17.54 -12.35 -8.83
C GLY A 271 17.84 -10.92 -8.46
N TRP A 272 17.10 -9.95 -9.06
CA TRP A 272 17.27 -8.55 -8.74
C TRP A 272 16.57 -8.21 -7.42
N VAL A 273 17.27 -7.58 -6.48
CA VAL A 273 16.80 -7.22 -5.13
C VAL A 273 17.30 -5.84 -4.71
N TRP A 274 16.66 -5.29 -3.69
CA TRP A 274 17.17 -4.19 -2.88
C TRP A 274 17.84 -4.74 -1.63
N LEU A 275 19.14 -4.53 -1.49
CA LEU A 275 19.89 -4.69 -0.24
C LEU A 275 19.84 -3.35 0.48
N TYR A 276 19.40 -3.34 1.73
CA TYR A 276 19.25 -2.11 2.51
C TYR A 276 20.25 -2.08 3.68
N ASP A 277 20.55 -0.89 4.13
CA ASP A 277 21.31 -0.69 5.36
C ASP A 277 20.45 -1.04 6.57
N VAL A 278 20.91 -2.00 7.38
CA VAL A 278 20.17 -2.49 8.55
C VAL A 278 19.90 -1.37 9.57
N ASN A 279 20.81 -0.40 9.68
CA ASN A 279 20.63 0.72 10.59
C ASN A 279 19.54 1.70 10.12
N SER A 280 19.19 1.71 8.82
CA SER A 280 18.08 2.53 8.29
C SER A 280 16.70 2.07 8.76
N ILE A 281 16.58 0.92 9.44
CA ILE A 281 15.35 0.51 10.14
C ILE A 281 14.97 1.55 11.22
N GLY A 282 15.96 2.18 11.86
CA GLY A 282 15.71 3.28 12.79
C GLY A 282 14.98 4.45 12.16
N VAL A 283 15.31 4.80 10.91
CA VAL A 283 14.62 5.87 10.17
C VAL A 283 13.15 5.51 9.91
N LEU A 284 12.88 4.23 9.61
CA LEU A 284 11.52 3.74 9.43
C LEU A 284 10.72 3.83 10.75
N HIS A 285 11.34 3.50 11.88
CA HIS A 285 10.73 3.63 13.20
C HIS A 285 10.47 5.08 13.57
N ASP A 286 11.46 5.96 13.38
CA ASP A 286 11.33 7.39 13.64
C ASP A 286 10.16 7.99 12.85
N PHE A 287 9.97 7.57 11.59
CA PHE A 287 8.82 8.01 10.79
C PHE A 287 7.49 7.46 11.35
N ILE A 288 7.41 6.17 11.64
CA ILE A 288 6.16 5.54 12.09
C ILE A 288 5.78 5.98 13.50
N TYR A 289 6.74 6.00 14.45
CA TYR A 289 6.47 6.13 15.87
C TYR A 289 6.74 7.51 16.45
N ASP A 290 7.74 8.25 15.92
CA ASP A 290 8.22 9.52 16.46
C ASP A 290 7.94 10.72 15.54
N ASP A 291 7.24 10.49 14.44
CA ASP A 291 6.79 11.50 13.48
C ASP A 291 7.93 12.29 12.81
N ILE A 292 9.10 11.68 12.69
CA ILE A 292 10.26 12.29 12.02
C ILE A 292 10.27 11.89 10.54
N MET A 293 10.20 12.87 9.65
CA MET A 293 10.27 12.63 8.21
C MET A 293 11.67 12.11 7.82
N PRO A 294 11.79 11.17 6.84
CA PRO A 294 13.09 10.65 6.42
C PRO A 294 14.09 11.73 6.02
N GLU A 295 13.65 12.80 5.35
CA GLU A 295 14.51 13.93 4.95
C GLU A 295 15.04 14.74 6.13
N ASP A 296 14.38 14.68 7.28
CA ASP A 296 14.79 15.37 8.52
C ASP A 296 15.63 14.48 9.42
N ASN A 297 15.73 13.18 9.13
CA ASN A 297 16.41 12.21 9.96
C ASN A 297 17.94 12.42 9.94
N ASP A 298 18.53 12.54 11.12
CA ASP A 298 19.96 12.80 11.26
C ASP A 298 20.82 11.61 10.81
N TYR A 299 20.31 10.37 10.88
CA TYR A 299 21.03 9.20 10.39
C TYR A 299 21.31 9.28 8.89
N LEU A 300 20.32 9.69 8.09
CA LEU A 300 20.48 9.80 6.64
C LEU A 300 21.39 10.97 6.21
N LYS A 301 21.61 11.94 7.09
CA LYS A 301 22.55 13.06 6.84
C LYS A 301 23.99 12.67 7.10
N ASN A 302 24.22 11.60 7.89
CA ASN A 302 25.54 11.12 8.31
C ASN A 302 25.80 9.76 7.67
N ASN A 303 26.67 9.68 6.66
CA ASN A 303 26.97 8.46 5.91
C ASN A 303 27.91 7.48 6.62
N ASP A 304 27.95 7.50 7.95
CA ASP A 304 28.85 6.67 8.75
C ASP A 304 28.21 5.32 9.11
N ASN A 305 29.00 4.25 9.04
CA ASN A 305 28.63 2.92 9.49
C ASN A 305 27.51 2.19 8.69
N ILE A 306 27.48 2.32 7.37
CA ILE A 306 26.55 1.60 6.50
C ILE A 306 26.78 0.07 6.62
N LYS A 307 25.70 -0.67 6.93
CA LYS A 307 25.70 -2.12 7.06
C LYS A 307 24.62 -2.75 6.22
N LEU A 308 24.93 -3.13 4.98
CA LEU A 308 23.98 -3.83 4.11
C LEU A 308 23.61 -5.23 4.63
N ASN A 309 22.37 -5.62 4.44
CA ASN A 309 21.74 -6.87 4.91
C ASN A 309 22.04 -8.11 4.05
N TYR A 310 23.32 -8.39 3.74
CA TYR A 310 23.77 -9.51 2.89
C TYR A 310 23.25 -10.88 3.32
#